data_90a162f492421260455659f9151e3f82
#
_entry.id   90a162f492421260455659f9151e3f82
#
_cell.length_a   1.000
_cell.length_b   1.000
_cell.length_c   1.000
_cell.angle_alpha   90.00
_cell.angle_beta   90.00
_cell.angle_gamma   90.00
#
_symmetry.space_group_name_H-M   'P 1'
#
loop_
_entity.id
_entity.type
_entity.pdbx_description
1 polymer ?
#
loop_
_entity_poly.entity_id
_entity_poly.type
_entity_poly.pdbx_seq_one_letter_code
_entity_poly.pdbx_strand_id
1 'polypeptide(L)'
;MVIKPRLKGGLALTNHPIGAKEFVKRQIDYVKSQDKYEGPKKVLIIGSSSGYGLATRISLAFGAGAETIGVAFEKGVEGKRAGSAGWWNTIAFNEAAKKEGLVSKNFIGDAFSMEMKDDVIKFIKEEFGGKIDLLIYSLASAVRTDPIDGVTYRSALKSTTKDITGPTINFEKEVMEETTMGVATPDEIKSTVKVMGGEDWKLWIEALDKGGVLSEGFKTVAYSYLGPKVTYGIYKEGTIGAAKRDLEHTSDVLNDFLKEKYNGEAYVSLSKALMTKASAVIPIFPLYAALLYKVMKEKGIHEGTIEQKHRLLTQMVYGNNPVIDEERRLRPDNWEMREDVQAEVEALWDKVTPDNFKEISDYAGAREEFMQLNGFDFDNVDYDADVDLEELAKLKP
;
A
#
# COMPACT_ATOMS: atom_id res chain seq x y z
N MET A 1 26.93 -10.46 -8.81
CA MET A 1 26.72 -11.41 -7.69
C MET A 1 25.38 -12.11 -7.84
N VAL A 2 25.27 -13.39 -7.47
CA VAL A 2 23.98 -14.10 -7.43
C VAL A 2 23.18 -13.62 -6.21
N ILE A 3 21.91 -13.25 -6.42
CA ILE A 3 21.01 -12.75 -5.36
C ILE A 3 19.93 -13.79 -5.10
N LYS A 4 19.96 -14.41 -3.92
CA LYS A 4 18.96 -15.38 -3.48
C LYS A 4 18.02 -14.79 -2.41
N PRO A 5 16.79 -15.29 -2.29
CA PRO A 5 15.88 -14.84 -1.25
C PRO A 5 16.41 -15.19 0.14
N ARG A 6 16.36 -14.23 1.04
CA ARG A 6 16.64 -14.41 2.46
C ARG A 6 15.50 -13.81 3.26
N LEU A 7 14.88 -14.64 4.07
CA LEU A 7 13.74 -14.26 4.89
C LEU A 7 14.11 -14.21 6.36
N LYS A 8 13.32 -13.45 7.14
CA LYS A 8 13.31 -13.47 8.59
C LYS A 8 11.87 -13.24 9.05
N GLY A 9 11.19 -14.33 9.40
CA GLY A 9 9.75 -14.29 9.69
C GLY A 9 8.95 -13.77 8.50
N GLY A 10 8.18 -12.71 8.68
CA GLY A 10 7.42 -12.02 7.63
C GLY A 10 8.20 -10.94 6.87
N LEU A 11 9.53 -10.87 7.00
CA LEU A 11 10.38 -9.89 6.33
C LEU A 11 11.30 -10.56 5.29
N ALA A 12 11.42 -9.97 4.11
CA ALA A 12 12.46 -10.30 3.16
C ALA A 12 13.67 -9.36 3.36
N LEU A 13 14.84 -9.97 3.53
CA LEU A 13 16.10 -9.25 3.78
C LEU A 13 16.85 -8.93 2.49
N THR A 14 16.48 -9.58 1.37
CA THR A 14 17.05 -9.36 0.04
C THR A 14 15.95 -9.04 -0.96
N ASN A 15 16.31 -8.30 -2.00
CA ASN A 15 15.41 -7.94 -3.10
C ASN A 15 16.13 -8.20 -4.41
N HIS A 16 15.40 -8.67 -5.43
CA HIS A 16 15.96 -8.97 -6.73
C HIS A 16 15.60 -7.89 -7.75
N PRO A 17 16.58 -7.12 -8.27
CA PRO A 17 16.31 -5.99 -9.17
C PRO A 17 15.55 -6.36 -10.45
N ILE A 18 15.95 -7.48 -11.09
CA ILE A 18 15.32 -7.95 -12.34
C ILE A 18 13.89 -8.44 -12.07
N GLY A 19 13.68 -9.17 -10.97
CA GLY A 19 12.35 -9.60 -10.59
C GLY A 19 11.44 -8.44 -10.19
N ALA A 20 11.97 -7.39 -9.55
CA ALA A 20 11.21 -6.17 -9.29
C ALA A 20 10.75 -5.49 -10.61
N LYS A 21 11.58 -5.53 -11.66
CA LYS A 21 11.18 -5.06 -12.99
C LYS A 21 10.04 -5.90 -13.58
N GLU A 22 10.11 -7.22 -13.44
CA GLU A 22 9.04 -8.13 -13.89
C GLU A 22 7.76 -7.90 -13.10
N PHE A 23 7.84 -7.70 -11.77
CA PHE A 23 6.71 -7.37 -10.93
C PHE A 23 5.94 -6.13 -11.42
N VAL A 24 6.66 -5.06 -11.73
CA VAL A 24 6.06 -3.83 -12.28
C VAL A 24 5.51 -4.06 -13.68
N LYS A 25 6.24 -4.80 -14.53
CA LYS A 25 5.79 -5.12 -15.90
C LYS A 25 4.45 -5.87 -15.90
N ARG A 26 4.30 -6.92 -15.08
CA ARG A 26 3.03 -7.70 -15.00
C ARG A 26 1.86 -6.82 -14.60
N GLN A 27 2.04 -5.90 -13.66
CA GLN A 27 1.00 -4.95 -13.27
C GLN A 27 0.63 -3.96 -14.40
N ILE A 28 1.64 -3.47 -15.14
CA ILE A 28 1.40 -2.61 -16.30
C ILE A 28 0.68 -3.38 -17.41
N ASP A 29 1.09 -4.61 -17.68
CA ASP A 29 0.46 -5.46 -18.70
C ASP A 29 -1.01 -5.74 -18.36
N TYR A 30 -1.31 -5.98 -17.07
CA TYR A 30 -2.70 -6.10 -16.62
C TYR A 30 -3.51 -4.84 -16.92
N VAL A 31 -3.03 -3.65 -16.52
CA VAL A 31 -3.76 -2.39 -16.76
C VAL A 31 -3.95 -2.12 -18.26
N LYS A 32 -2.95 -2.43 -19.08
CA LYS A 32 -3.03 -2.28 -20.54
C LYS A 32 -3.99 -3.25 -21.21
N SER A 33 -4.26 -4.38 -20.59
CA SER A 33 -5.27 -5.34 -21.05
C SER A 33 -6.70 -4.93 -20.70
N GLN A 34 -6.87 -3.92 -19.85
CA GLN A 34 -8.18 -3.36 -19.51
C GLN A 34 -8.52 -2.15 -20.38
N ASP A 35 -9.81 -1.79 -20.38
CA ASP A 35 -10.26 -0.58 -21.06
C ASP A 35 -9.66 0.68 -20.42
N LYS A 36 -9.35 1.66 -21.25
CA LYS A 36 -8.96 3.00 -20.78
C LYS A 36 -10.15 3.66 -20.09
N TYR A 37 -9.86 4.49 -19.08
CA TYR A 37 -10.88 5.23 -18.36
C TYR A 37 -10.56 6.73 -18.27
N GLU A 38 -11.60 7.53 -18.15
CA GLU A 38 -11.44 8.95 -17.84
C GLU A 38 -11.04 9.12 -16.37
N GLY A 39 -9.96 9.84 -16.15
CA GLY A 39 -9.39 10.04 -14.83
C GLY A 39 -8.65 11.37 -14.70
N PRO A 40 -7.94 11.57 -13.58
CA PRO A 40 -7.16 12.77 -13.34
C PRO A 40 -6.02 12.86 -14.36
N LYS A 41 -5.56 14.08 -14.64
CA LYS A 41 -4.42 14.30 -15.54
C LYS A 41 -3.11 14.40 -14.80
N LYS A 42 -3.11 14.95 -13.58
CA LYS A 42 -1.92 15.22 -12.78
C LYS A 42 -2.09 14.75 -11.36
N VAL A 43 -1.24 13.82 -10.95
CA VAL A 43 -1.42 13.07 -9.72
C VAL A 43 -0.17 13.09 -8.85
N LEU A 44 -0.37 13.28 -7.55
CA LEU A 44 0.64 13.10 -6.51
C LEU A 44 0.34 11.83 -5.70
N ILE A 45 1.32 10.94 -5.58
CA ILE A 45 1.20 9.71 -4.80
C ILE A 45 2.25 9.70 -3.69
N ILE A 46 1.79 9.76 -2.44
CA ILE A 46 2.63 9.64 -1.25
C ILE A 46 2.68 8.16 -0.84
N GLY A 47 3.89 7.56 -0.85
CA GLY A 47 4.07 6.11 -0.69
C GLY A 47 3.97 5.35 -2.00
N SER A 48 4.64 5.81 -3.06
CA SER A 48 4.44 5.42 -4.46
C SER A 48 5.24 4.20 -4.93
N SER A 49 6.13 3.65 -4.11
CA SER A 49 7.16 2.68 -4.57
C SER A 49 6.75 1.21 -4.50
N SER A 50 5.69 0.88 -3.75
CA SER A 50 5.25 -0.50 -3.57
C SER A 50 3.79 -0.59 -3.13
N GLY A 51 3.24 -1.82 -3.08
CA GLY A 51 1.88 -2.09 -2.61
C GLY A 51 0.82 -1.22 -3.27
N TYR A 52 -0.08 -0.68 -2.46
CA TYR A 52 -1.24 0.09 -2.95
C TYR A 52 -0.85 1.34 -3.74
N GLY A 53 0.15 2.09 -3.28
CA GLY A 53 0.59 3.31 -3.95
C GLY A 53 1.17 3.06 -5.34
N LEU A 54 2.01 2.03 -5.48
CA LEU A 54 2.57 1.64 -6.79
C LEU A 54 1.46 1.16 -7.75
N ALA A 55 0.59 0.26 -7.30
CA ALA A 55 -0.51 -0.24 -8.13
C ALA A 55 -1.46 0.88 -8.58
N THR A 56 -1.77 1.80 -7.67
CA THR A 56 -2.57 3.00 -8.00
C THR A 56 -1.87 3.87 -9.04
N ARG A 57 -0.57 4.11 -8.86
CA ARG A 57 0.24 4.89 -9.79
C ARG A 57 0.27 4.27 -11.18
N ILE A 58 0.44 2.94 -11.24
CA ILE A 58 0.42 2.18 -12.50
C ILE A 58 -0.95 2.30 -13.18
N SER A 59 -2.04 2.10 -12.44
CA SER A 59 -3.40 2.21 -13.00
C SER A 59 -3.68 3.62 -13.54
N LEU A 60 -3.31 4.67 -12.80
CA LEU A 60 -3.49 6.06 -13.22
C LEU A 60 -2.65 6.41 -14.46
N ALA A 61 -1.38 6.04 -14.48
CA ALA A 61 -0.49 6.34 -15.59
C ALA A 61 -0.87 5.55 -16.86
N PHE A 62 -1.01 4.24 -16.76
CA PHE A 62 -1.23 3.38 -17.92
C PHE A 62 -2.69 3.13 -18.27
N GLY A 63 -3.64 3.38 -17.37
CA GLY A 63 -5.08 3.29 -17.58
C GLY A 63 -5.71 4.61 -17.99
N ALA A 64 -5.44 5.71 -17.28
CA ALA A 64 -6.01 7.03 -17.53
C ALA A 64 -5.07 7.99 -18.29
N GLY A 65 -3.80 7.62 -18.51
CA GLY A 65 -2.80 8.49 -19.13
C GLY A 65 -2.37 9.67 -18.24
N ALA A 66 -2.40 9.49 -16.93
CA ALA A 66 -2.04 10.54 -15.99
C ALA A 66 -0.53 10.77 -15.91
N GLU A 67 -0.12 12.01 -15.82
CA GLU A 67 1.22 12.40 -15.38
C GLU A 67 1.32 12.23 -13.86
N THR A 68 2.45 11.72 -13.35
CA THR A 68 2.56 11.33 -11.95
C THR A 68 3.79 11.88 -11.25
N ILE A 69 3.59 12.32 -10.00
CA ILE A 69 4.65 12.58 -9.03
C ILE A 69 4.55 11.49 -7.96
N GLY A 70 5.65 10.81 -7.67
CA GLY A 70 5.72 9.83 -6.60
C GLY A 70 6.67 10.28 -5.49
N VAL A 71 6.26 10.14 -4.24
CA VAL A 71 7.12 10.33 -3.06
C VAL A 71 7.32 8.98 -2.39
N ALA A 72 8.57 8.61 -2.10
CA ALA A 72 8.89 7.34 -1.47
C ALA A 72 10.18 7.42 -0.64
N PHE A 73 10.30 6.55 0.36
CA PHE A 73 11.50 6.42 1.17
C PHE A 73 12.20 5.09 0.84
N GLU A 74 13.15 5.16 -0.10
CA GLU A 74 13.82 3.97 -0.64
C GLU A 74 15.34 4.14 -0.62
N LYS A 75 16.04 3.01 -0.65
CA LYS A 75 17.50 2.98 -0.68
C LYS A 75 18.00 2.23 -1.92
N GLY A 76 18.95 2.83 -2.61
CA GLY A 76 19.64 2.23 -3.76
C GLY A 76 20.68 1.20 -3.35
N VAL A 77 21.52 0.82 -4.31
CA VAL A 77 22.65 -0.07 -4.07
C VAL A 77 23.64 0.56 -3.09
N GLU A 78 24.04 -0.20 -2.08
CA GLU A 78 25.03 0.19 -1.08
C GLU A 78 25.97 -0.99 -0.79
N GLY A 79 27.20 -0.93 -1.28
CA GLY A 79 28.16 -2.02 -1.18
C GLY A 79 27.62 -3.33 -1.79
N LYS A 80 27.45 -4.37 -0.96
CA LYS A 80 26.88 -5.66 -1.39
C LYS A 80 25.35 -5.75 -1.28
N ARG A 81 24.67 -4.67 -0.89
CA ARG A 81 23.22 -4.63 -0.80
C ARG A 81 22.63 -4.17 -2.12
N ALA A 82 21.75 -4.96 -2.68
CA ALA A 82 21.11 -4.67 -3.97
C ALA A 82 20.07 -3.54 -3.94
N GLY A 83 19.89 -2.84 -2.81
CA GLY A 83 18.86 -1.83 -2.64
C GLY A 83 17.49 -2.43 -2.23
N SER A 84 16.53 -1.55 -2.01
CA SER A 84 15.16 -1.94 -1.65
C SER A 84 14.34 -2.30 -2.90
N ALA A 85 13.31 -3.14 -2.75
CA ALA A 85 12.44 -3.48 -3.88
C ALA A 85 11.73 -2.25 -4.45
N GLY A 86 11.28 -1.32 -3.60
CA GLY A 86 10.62 -0.09 -4.05
C GLY A 86 11.53 0.82 -4.86
N TRP A 87 12.85 0.81 -4.62
CA TRP A 87 13.82 1.50 -5.47
C TRP A 87 13.77 0.97 -6.91
N TRP A 88 13.81 -0.35 -7.07
CA TRP A 88 13.77 -1.01 -8.38
C TRP A 88 12.41 -0.90 -9.06
N ASN A 89 11.34 -1.01 -8.29
CA ASN A 89 9.98 -0.78 -8.78
C ASN A 89 9.83 0.63 -9.37
N THR A 90 10.39 1.64 -8.68
CA THR A 90 10.32 3.04 -9.13
C THR A 90 11.11 3.26 -10.42
N ILE A 91 12.30 2.67 -10.52
CA ILE A 91 13.11 2.71 -11.77
C ILE A 91 12.34 2.03 -12.91
N ALA A 92 11.80 0.83 -12.70
CA ALA A 92 11.04 0.10 -13.71
C ALA A 92 9.79 0.85 -14.15
N PHE A 93 9.07 1.47 -13.22
CA PHE A 93 7.92 2.33 -13.53
C PHE A 93 8.35 3.52 -14.42
N ASN A 94 9.42 4.24 -14.05
CA ASN A 94 9.92 5.37 -14.82
C ASN A 94 10.34 4.99 -16.23
N GLU A 95 11.05 3.88 -16.38
CA GLU A 95 11.43 3.37 -17.71
C GLU A 95 10.20 3.10 -18.59
N ALA A 96 9.17 2.48 -18.00
CA ALA A 96 7.95 2.18 -18.72
C ALA A 96 7.15 3.45 -19.04
N ALA A 97 6.99 4.38 -18.11
CA ALA A 97 6.31 5.65 -18.31
C ALA A 97 6.98 6.50 -19.41
N LYS A 98 8.31 6.56 -19.38
CA LYS A 98 9.10 7.26 -20.44
C LYS A 98 8.88 6.68 -21.82
N LYS A 99 8.78 5.34 -21.97
CA LYS A 99 8.49 4.69 -23.25
C LYS A 99 7.12 5.05 -23.82
N GLU A 100 6.16 5.35 -22.95
CA GLU A 100 4.80 5.77 -23.31
C GLU A 100 4.69 7.30 -23.46
N GLY A 101 5.77 8.06 -23.26
CA GLY A 101 5.74 9.51 -23.31
C GLY A 101 5.04 10.18 -22.11
N LEU A 102 4.84 9.43 -21.02
CA LEU A 102 4.21 9.94 -19.80
C LEU A 102 5.23 10.63 -18.88
N VAL A 103 4.86 11.76 -18.33
CA VAL A 103 5.68 12.46 -17.32
C VAL A 103 5.61 11.69 -16.00
N SER A 104 6.79 11.39 -15.47
CA SER A 104 6.95 10.70 -14.19
C SER A 104 8.11 11.30 -13.42
N LYS A 105 7.82 11.87 -12.25
CA LYS A 105 8.83 12.44 -11.34
C LYS A 105 8.81 11.68 -10.02
N ASN A 106 10.00 11.46 -9.44
CA ASN A 106 10.12 10.85 -8.12
C ASN A 106 10.92 11.73 -7.18
N PHE A 107 10.46 11.76 -5.94
CA PHE A 107 11.15 12.34 -4.79
C PHE A 107 11.44 11.20 -3.81
N ILE A 108 12.72 10.97 -3.54
CA ILE A 108 13.17 9.92 -2.63
C ILE A 108 13.63 10.58 -1.33
N GLY A 109 12.90 10.38 -0.26
CA GLY A 109 13.17 10.99 1.05
C GLY A 109 12.01 10.84 2.01
N ASP A 110 12.11 11.55 3.14
CA ASP A 110 11.11 11.51 4.19
C ASP A 110 9.85 12.31 3.79
N ALA A 111 8.77 11.59 3.51
CA ALA A 111 7.48 12.19 3.14
C ALA A 111 6.85 13.02 4.28
N PHE A 112 7.25 12.77 5.54
CA PHE A 112 6.73 13.53 6.68
C PHE A 112 7.35 14.92 6.80
N SER A 113 8.55 15.15 6.23
CA SER A 113 9.25 16.43 6.35
C SER A 113 8.55 17.57 5.62
N MET A 114 8.68 18.80 6.13
CA MET A 114 8.19 19.99 5.43
C MET A 114 9.02 20.29 4.19
N GLU A 115 10.33 20.02 4.22
CA GLU A 115 11.22 20.15 3.08
C GLU A 115 10.73 19.35 1.87
N MET A 116 10.33 18.08 2.08
CA MET A 116 9.76 17.25 1.01
C MET A 116 8.48 17.87 0.44
N LYS A 117 7.60 18.39 1.29
CA LYS A 117 6.36 19.06 0.86
C LYS A 117 6.67 20.30 0.02
N ASP A 118 7.63 21.10 0.45
CA ASP A 118 8.05 22.32 -0.26
C ASP A 118 8.71 22.00 -1.62
N ASP A 119 9.57 20.99 -1.70
CA ASP A 119 10.20 20.55 -2.95
C ASP A 119 9.17 20.04 -3.96
N VAL A 120 8.20 19.25 -3.53
CA VAL A 120 7.11 18.75 -4.38
C VAL A 120 6.25 19.93 -4.87
N ILE A 121 5.88 20.87 -4.01
CA ILE A 121 5.08 22.04 -4.37
C ILE A 121 5.84 22.93 -5.38
N LYS A 122 7.13 23.13 -5.16
CA LYS A 122 7.98 23.89 -6.10
C LYS A 122 7.97 23.21 -7.47
N PHE A 123 8.18 21.90 -7.54
CA PHE A 123 8.15 21.16 -8.80
C PHE A 123 6.77 21.27 -9.49
N ILE A 124 5.67 21.15 -8.73
CA ILE A 124 4.32 21.30 -9.30
C ILE A 124 4.16 22.65 -9.97
N LYS A 125 4.64 23.72 -9.34
CA LYS A 125 4.53 25.11 -9.87
C LYS A 125 5.37 25.33 -11.10
N GLU A 126 6.61 24.85 -11.09
CA GLU A 126 7.61 25.21 -12.09
C GLU A 126 7.62 24.26 -13.29
N GLU A 127 7.41 22.95 -13.05
CA GLU A 127 7.66 21.91 -14.05
C GLU A 127 6.44 20.99 -14.32
N PHE A 128 5.39 21.06 -13.46
CA PHE A 128 4.24 20.14 -13.57
C PHE A 128 2.93 20.86 -13.93
N GLY A 129 3.01 22.09 -14.45
CA GLY A 129 1.86 22.87 -14.93
C GLY A 129 1.03 23.55 -13.84
N GLY A 130 1.57 23.68 -12.63
CA GLY A 130 1.04 24.52 -11.55
C GLY A 130 -0.08 23.93 -10.71
N LYS A 131 -0.71 22.84 -11.12
CA LYS A 131 -1.85 22.23 -10.42
C LYS A 131 -1.79 20.72 -10.45
N ILE A 132 -2.45 20.08 -9.45
CA ILE A 132 -2.72 18.63 -9.40
C ILE A 132 -4.21 18.36 -9.16
N ASP A 133 -4.69 17.24 -9.67
CA ASP A 133 -6.11 16.85 -9.64
C ASP A 133 -6.41 15.81 -8.56
N LEU A 134 -5.41 15.04 -8.17
CA LEU A 134 -5.55 13.94 -7.22
C LEU A 134 -4.31 13.81 -6.34
N LEU A 135 -4.53 13.60 -5.05
CA LEU A 135 -3.53 13.10 -4.11
C LEU A 135 -3.93 11.73 -3.58
N ILE A 136 -3.04 10.76 -3.71
CA ILE A 136 -3.16 9.45 -3.04
C ILE A 136 -2.23 9.42 -1.84
N TYR A 137 -2.79 9.17 -0.66
CA TYR A 137 -2.05 9.02 0.58
C TYR A 137 -1.95 7.54 0.96
N SER A 138 -0.78 6.95 0.72
CA SER A 138 -0.51 5.51 0.86
C SER A 138 0.74 5.22 1.69
N LEU A 139 0.98 6.02 2.74
CA LEU A 139 2.11 5.78 3.62
C LEU A 139 1.86 4.60 4.56
N ALA A 140 2.86 3.73 4.66
CA ALA A 140 2.96 2.69 5.67
C ALA A 140 4.35 2.79 6.30
N SER A 141 4.45 3.45 7.44
CA SER A 141 5.68 3.61 8.19
C SER A 141 5.51 3.15 9.64
N ALA A 142 6.58 2.65 10.23
CA ALA A 142 6.64 2.35 11.65
C ALA A 142 7.16 3.54 12.48
N VAL A 143 7.69 4.57 11.83
CA VAL A 143 8.36 5.70 12.49
C VAL A 143 8.02 6.99 11.74
N ARG A 144 7.76 8.05 12.47
CA ARG A 144 7.59 9.41 11.98
C ARG A 144 8.32 10.38 12.88
N THR A 145 9.18 11.23 12.32
CA THR A 145 9.60 12.46 12.99
C THR A 145 8.58 13.54 12.65
N ASP A 146 7.86 14.02 13.65
CA ASP A 146 6.83 15.05 13.45
C ASP A 146 7.50 16.38 13.10
N PRO A 147 7.18 17.00 11.95
CA PRO A 147 7.81 18.26 11.55
C PRO A 147 7.37 19.47 12.38
N ILE A 148 6.34 19.33 13.20
CA ILE A 148 5.81 20.41 14.03
C ILE A 148 6.51 20.48 15.38
N ASP A 149 6.67 19.35 16.07
CA ASP A 149 7.28 19.29 17.42
C ASP A 149 8.69 18.71 17.43
N GLY A 150 9.17 18.15 16.31
CA GLY A 150 10.49 17.55 16.16
C GLY A 150 10.64 16.20 16.87
N VAL A 151 9.56 15.63 17.45
CA VAL A 151 9.59 14.37 18.18
C VAL A 151 9.50 13.20 17.21
N THR A 152 10.33 12.17 17.45
CA THR A 152 10.26 10.92 16.69
C THR A 152 9.33 9.93 17.38
N TYR A 153 8.16 9.71 16.76
CA TYR A 153 7.16 8.75 17.18
C TYR A 153 7.38 7.37 16.54
N ARG A 154 7.07 6.32 17.28
CA ARG A 154 7.13 4.92 16.81
C ARG A 154 5.78 4.26 17.02
N SER A 155 5.26 3.63 15.97
CA SER A 155 4.03 2.85 16.08
C SER A 155 4.28 1.52 16.79
N ALA A 156 3.26 1.03 17.47
CA ALA A 156 3.24 -0.29 18.10
C ALA A 156 2.06 -1.10 17.57
N LEU A 157 2.29 -2.37 17.24
CA LEU A 157 1.23 -3.30 16.85
C LEU A 157 0.77 -4.04 18.12
N LYS A 158 -0.21 -3.50 18.81
CA LYS A 158 -0.72 -4.01 20.08
C LYS A 158 -2.24 -3.87 20.18
N SER A 159 -2.84 -4.70 21.02
CA SER A 159 -4.25 -4.54 21.40
C SER A 159 -4.43 -3.35 22.34
N THR A 160 -5.62 -2.75 22.37
CA THR A 160 -5.96 -1.69 23.33
C THR A 160 -6.74 -2.20 24.55
N THR A 161 -7.09 -3.49 24.59
CA THR A 161 -7.98 -4.06 25.61
C THR A 161 -7.38 -5.23 26.38
N LYS A 162 -6.89 -6.26 25.71
CA LYS A 162 -6.36 -7.50 26.29
C LYS A 162 -5.31 -8.11 25.37
N ASP A 163 -4.47 -9.00 25.91
CA ASP A 163 -3.58 -9.80 25.08
C ASP A 163 -4.38 -10.61 24.04
N ILE A 164 -3.88 -10.63 22.81
CA ILE A 164 -4.47 -11.39 21.70
C ILE A 164 -3.45 -12.41 21.25
N THR A 165 -3.81 -13.67 21.39
CA THR A 165 -3.05 -14.80 20.86
C THR A 165 -3.80 -15.43 19.68
N GLY A 166 -3.11 -15.71 18.60
CA GLY A 166 -3.70 -16.35 17.44
C GLY A 166 -2.67 -16.92 16.48
N PRO A 167 -3.12 -17.77 15.54
CA PRO A 167 -2.25 -18.41 14.58
C PRO A 167 -1.77 -17.46 13.49
N THR A 168 -0.55 -17.66 13.02
CA THR A 168 0.02 -16.96 11.87
C THR A 168 0.86 -17.91 11.02
N ILE A 169 1.17 -17.50 9.78
CA ILE A 169 2.11 -18.22 8.92
C ILE A 169 3.48 -17.56 9.02
N ASN A 170 4.49 -18.36 9.30
CA ASN A 170 5.89 -17.97 9.19
C ASN A 170 6.42 -18.45 7.83
N PHE A 171 6.61 -17.52 6.89
CA PHE A 171 7.06 -17.84 5.53
C PHE A 171 8.53 -18.30 5.47
N GLU A 172 9.37 -17.91 6.44
CA GLU A 172 10.77 -18.35 6.51
C GLU A 172 10.86 -19.84 6.88
N LYS A 173 10.11 -20.26 7.90
CA LYS A 173 10.11 -21.65 8.39
C LYS A 173 9.11 -22.52 7.66
N GLU A 174 8.19 -21.93 6.91
CA GLU A 174 7.07 -22.58 6.23
C GLU A 174 6.14 -23.37 7.19
N VAL A 175 5.88 -22.80 8.34
CA VAL A 175 5.02 -23.37 9.37
C VAL A 175 3.95 -22.40 9.80
N MET A 176 2.87 -22.96 10.35
CA MET A 176 1.89 -22.21 11.14
C MET A 176 2.36 -22.22 12.60
N GLU A 177 2.42 -21.05 13.21
CA GLU A 177 2.83 -20.89 14.62
C GLU A 177 1.88 -19.93 15.34
N GLU A 178 1.82 -19.99 16.66
CA GLU A 178 1.07 -19.01 17.46
C GLU A 178 1.90 -17.74 17.69
N THR A 179 1.22 -16.62 17.67
CA THR A 179 1.80 -15.31 18.02
C THR A 179 0.92 -14.60 19.04
N THR A 180 1.54 -13.92 19.98
CA THR A 180 0.83 -13.14 21.00
C THR A 180 1.17 -11.67 20.85
N MET A 181 0.12 -10.86 20.82
CA MET A 181 0.20 -9.41 20.80
C MET A 181 -0.31 -8.88 22.13
N GLY A 182 0.56 -8.20 22.89
CA GLY A 182 0.26 -7.64 24.21
C GLY A 182 -0.60 -6.38 24.15
N VAL A 183 -0.96 -5.86 25.34
CA VAL A 183 -1.72 -4.63 25.51
C VAL A 183 -0.81 -3.40 25.35
N ALA A 184 -1.31 -2.40 24.65
CA ALA A 184 -0.63 -1.12 24.47
C ALA A 184 -0.76 -0.21 25.70
N THR A 185 0.28 0.55 25.99
CA THR A 185 0.19 1.70 26.89
C THR A 185 -0.52 2.88 26.20
N PRO A 186 -1.06 3.85 26.95
CA PRO A 186 -1.61 5.08 26.36
C PRO A 186 -0.64 5.82 25.43
N ASP A 187 0.65 5.84 25.79
CA ASP A 187 1.69 6.49 24.96
C ASP A 187 1.95 5.74 23.65
N GLU A 188 1.90 4.41 23.65
CA GLU A 188 2.01 3.60 22.44
C GLU A 188 0.81 3.80 21.50
N ILE A 189 -0.40 3.93 22.06
CA ILE A 189 -1.60 4.27 21.28
C ILE A 189 -1.42 5.65 20.63
N LYS A 190 -1.08 6.67 21.45
CA LYS A 190 -0.85 8.04 20.97
C LYS A 190 0.24 8.09 19.89
N SER A 191 1.37 7.42 20.11
CA SER A 191 2.47 7.37 19.14
C SER A 191 2.05 6.68 17.83
N THR A 192 1.23 5.63 17.91
CA THR A 192 0.73 4.95 16.71
C THR A 192 -0.23 5.86 15.93
N VAL A 193 -1.10 6.60 16.59
CA VAL A 193 -1.96 7.60 15.95
C VAL A 193 -1.11 8.70 15.28
N LYS A 194 -0.07 9.19 15.94
CA LYS A 194 0.87 10.17 15.35
C LYS A 194 1.56 9.65 14.08
N VAL A 195 1.89 8.37 14.01
CA VAL A 195 2.59 7.78 12.85
C VAL A 195 1.62 7.40 11.72
N MET A 196 0.46 6.81 12.04
CA MET A 196 -0.42 6.15 11.09
C MET A 196 -1.81 6.80 10.97
N GLY A 197 -2.10 7.83 11.74
CA GLY A 197 -3.36 8.58 11.66
C GLY A 197 -3.39 9.57 10.51
N GLY A 198 -4.34 10.50 10.53
CA GLY A 198 -4.62 11.43 9.45
C GLY A 198 -3.82 12.73 9.49
N GLU A 199 -3.07 13.01 10.57
CA GLU A 199 -2.41 14.30 10.75
C GLU A 199 -1.46 14.67 9.61
N ASP A 200 -0.60 13.76 9.14
CA ASP A 200 0.32 14.06 8.03
C ASP A 200 -0.41 14.19 6.69
N TRP A 201 -1.47 13.43 6.46
CA TRP A 201 -2.33 13.61 5.29
C TRP A 201 -2.92 15.02 5.26
N LYS A 202 -3.39 15.51 6.41
CA LYS A 202 -3.87 16.89 6.56
C LYS A 202 -2.76 17.91 6.29
N LEU A 203 -1.56 17.71 6.84
CA LEU A 203 -0.41 18.57 6.59
C LEU A 203 -0.03 18.65 5.09
N TRP A 204 -0.13 17.55 4.34
CA TRP A 204 0.05 17.56 2.90
C TRP A 204 -1.01 18.43 2.20
N ILE A 205 -2.29 18.27 2.54
CA ILE A 205 -3.37 19.06 1.93
C ILE A 205 -3.20 20.56 2.26
N GLU A 206 -2.89 20.89 3.51
CA GLU A 206 -2.66 22.28 3.94
C GLU A 206 -1.46 22.91 3.22
N ALA A 207 -0.37 22.18 3.04
CA ALA A 207 0.81 22.65 2.32
C ALA A 207 0.49 22.89 0.83
N LEU A 208 -0.18 21.94 0.18
CA LEU A 208 -0.60 22.06 -1.23
C LEU A 208 -1.59 23.22 -1.43
N ASP A 209 -2.54 23.42 -0.51
CA ASP A 209 -3.47 24.55 -0.51
C ASP A 209 -2.74 25.87 -0.39
N LYS A 210 -1.88 26.00 0.62
CA LYS A 210 -1.03 27.20 0.82
C LYS A 210 -0.13 27.45 -0.39
N GLY A 211 0.35 26.39 -1.03
CA GLY A 211 1.10 26.45 -2.28
C GLY A 211 0.25 26.93 -3.47
N GLY A 212 -1.07 26.90 -3.38
CA GLY A 212 -1.97 27.27 -4.46
C GLY A 212 -1.95 26.27 -5.62
N VAL A 213 -1.66 24.97 -5.37
CA VAL A 213 -1.44 23.97 -6.42
C VAL A 213 -2.58 22.93 -6.53
N LEU A 214 -3.69 23.12 -5.82
CA LEU A 214 -4.89 22.28 -5.96
C LEU A 214 -5.77 22.78 -7.10
N SER A 215 -6.29 21.87 -7.94
CA SER A 215 -7.24 22.18 -9.01
C SER A 215 -8.67 22.27 -8.48
N GLU A 216 -9.55 22.87 -9.27
CA GLU A 216 -11.00 22.73 -9.09
C GLU A 216 -11.41 21.26 -9.24
N GLY A 217 -12.29 20.76 -8.38
CA GLY A 217 -12.68 19.34 -8.36
C GLY A 217 -11.61 18.40 -7.81
N PHE A 218 -10.58 18.91 -7.11
CA PHE A 218 -9.51 18.12 -6.55
C PHE A 218 -10.02 17.00 -5.65
N LYS A 219 -9.47 15.80 -5.82
CA LYS A 219 -9.78 14.66 -4.96
C LYS A 219 -8.57 14.18 -4.17
N THR A 220 -8.82 13.59 -3.00
CA THR A 220 -7.78 12.88 -2.25
C THR A 220 -8.31 11.58 -1.66
N VAL A 221 -7.49 10.54 -1.67
CA VAL A 221 -7.84 9.21 -1.15
C VAL A 221 -6.73 8.71 -0.24
N ALA A 222 -7.08 8.35 0.99
CA ALA A 222 -6.17 7.63 1.90
C ALA A 222 -6.59 6.15 2.00
N TYR A 223 -5.61 5.25 2.08
CA TYR A 223 -5.90 3.81 2.17
C TYR A 223 -5.98 3.33 3.61
N SER A 224 -6.97 2.49 3.85
CA SER A 224 -7.25 1.85 5.14
C SER A 224 -7.61 0.38 4.95
N TYR A 225 -7.78 -0.32 6.06
CA TYR A 225 -8.28 -1.69 6.13
C TYR A 225 -9.07 -1.86 7.42
N LEU A 226 -10.20 -2.53 7.36
CA LEU A 226 -11.04 -2.87 8.52
C LEU A 226 -11.03 -4.38 8.80
N GLY A 227 -11.25 -5.18 7.76
CA GLY A 227 -11.34 -6.63 7.83
C GLY A 227 -12.57 -7.16 8.57
N PRO A 228 -12.69 -8.49 8.69
CA PRO A 228 -13.77 -9.19 9.39
C PRO A 228 -13.48 -9.37 10.89
N LYS A 229 -14.43 -9.99 11.59
CA LYS A 229 -14.37 -10.21 13.06
C LYS A 229 -13.08 -10.90 13.51
N VAL A 230 -12.56 -11.86 12.75
CA VAL A 230 -11.32 -12.59 13.09
C VAL A 230 -10.10 -11.68 13.21
N THR A 231 -10.11 -10.52 12.52
CA THR A 231 -9.03 -9.54 12.54
C THR A 231 -9.32 -8.30 13.40
N TYR A 232 -10.52 -8.19 14.00
CA TYR A 232 -10.94 -6.99 14.76
C TYR A 232 -10.03 -6.64 15.94
N GLY A 233 -9.48 -7.64 16.62
CA GLY A 233 -8.55 -7.41 17.73
C GLY A 233 -7.33 -6.56 17.33
N ILE A 234 -6.94 -6.58 16.06
CA ILE A 234 -5.83 -5.83 15.52
C ILE A 234 -6.33 -4.53 14.86
N TYR A 235 -7.25 -4.66 13.89
CA TYR A 235 -7.62 -3.57 13.00
C TYR A 235 -8.72 -2.64 13.53
N LYS A 236 -9.52 -3.10 14.49
CA LYS A 236 -10.58 -2.32 15.12
C LYS A 236 -10.27 -1.97 16.57
N GLU A 237 -9.86 -2.97 17.36
CA GLU A 237 -9.63 -2.88 18.81
C GLU A 237 -8.14 -2.76 19.17
N GLY A 238 -7.26 -2.64 18.16
CA GLY A 238 -5.82 -2.42 18.33
C GLY A 238 -5.41 -0.97 18.13
N THR A 239 -4.12 -0.74 18.30
CA THR A 239 -3.46 0.56 18.08
C THR A 239 -3.64 1.03 16.64
N ILE A 240 -3.62 0.11 15.66
CA ILE A 240 -3.93 0.40 14.25
C ILE A 240 -5.38 0.92 14.13
N GLY A 241 -6.34 0.29 14.82
CA GLY A 241 -7.74 0.74 14.81
C GLY A 241 -7.90 2.16 15.34
N ALA A 242 -7.16 2.53 16.39
CA ALA A 242 -7.14 3.90 16.89
C ALA A 242 -6.64 4.89 15.83
N ALA A 243 -5.53 4.55 15.14
CA ALA A 243 -4.99 5.38 14.05
C ALA A 243 -5.95 5.47 12.85
N LYS A 244 -6.69 4.39 12.53
CA LYS A 244 -7.66 4.39 11.44
C LYS A 244 -8.88 5.25 11.72
N ARG A 245 -9.37 5.28 12.96
CA ARG A 245 -10.43 6.22 13.37
C ARG A 245 -10.00 7.69 13.24
N ASP A 246 -8.75 8.01 13.58
CA ASP A 246 -8.18 9.35 13.39
C ASP A 246 -8.06 9.71 11.89
N LEU A 247 -7.66 8.75 11.05
CA LEU A 247 -7.63 8.91 9.59
C LEU A 247 -9.04 9.16 9.01
N GLU A 248 -10.05 8.42 9.47
CA GLU A 248 -11.45 8.57 9.06
C GLU A 248 -12.00 9.94 9.46
N HIS A 249 -11.78 10.36 10.71
CA HIS A 249 -12.14 11.71 11.16
C HIS A 249 -11.46 12.80 10.35
N THR A 250 -10.17 12.62 10.04
CA THR A 250 -9.41 13.55 9.18
C THR A 250 -10.02 13.64 7.78
N SER A 251 -10.51 12.51 7.24
CA SER A 251 -11.19 12.49 5.94
C SER A 251 -12.42 13.40 5.92
N ASP A 252 -13.22 13.40 6.98
CA ASP A 252 -14.41 14.25 7.07
C ASP A 252 -14.02 15.74 7.10
N VAL A 253 -13.05 16.09 7.94
CA VAL A 253 -12.52 17.48 8.02
C VAL A 253 -11.97 17.95 6.67
N LEU A 254 -11.20 17.10 5.99
CA LEU A 254 -10.63 17.43 4.68
C LEU A 254 -11.70 17.52 3.58
N ASN A 255 -12.73 16.65 3.65
CA ASN A 255 -13.81 16.69 2.69
C ASN A 255 -14.59 18.01 2.76
N ASP A 256 -14.95 18.45 3.98
CA ASP A 256 -15.66 19.71 4.16
C ASP A 256 -14.84 20.90 3.65
N PHE A 257 -13.55 20.93 3.98
CA PHE A 257 -12.62 21.94 3.50
C PHE A 257 -12.50 21.95 1.97
N LEU A 258 -12.28 20.78 1.35
CA LEU A 258 -12.10 20.66 -0.09
C LEU A 258 -13.39 20.96 -0.86
N LYS A 259 -14.54 20.55 -0.32
CA LYS A 259 -15.85 20.83 -0.92
C LYS A 259 -16.13 22.32 -0.95
N GLU A 260 -15.86 23.03 0.15
CA GLU A 260 -16.09 24.48 0.25
C GLU A 260 -15.17 25.26 -0.71
N LYS A 261 -13.88 24.90 -0.77
CA LYS A 261 -12.87 25.73 -1.42
C LYS A 261 -12.57 25.33 -2.86
N TYR A 262 -12.75 24.08 -3.22
CA TYR A 262 -12.34 23.51 -4.52
C TYR A 262 -13.43 22.68 -5.20
N ASN A 263 -14.64 22.61 -4.63
CA ASN A 263 -15.68 21.68 -5.07
C ASN A 263 -15.12 20.23 -5.15
N GLY A 264 -14.19 19.93 -4.26
CA GLY A 264 -13.39 18.71 -4.22
C GLY A 264 -13.91 17.70 -3.20
N GLU A 265 -13.22 16.57 -3.06
CA GLU A 265 -13.64 15.46 -2.21
C GLU A 265 -12.43 14.79 -1.52
N ALA A 266 -12.64 14.32 -0.29
CA ALA A 266 -11.70 13.45 0.43
C ALA A 266 -12.37 12.13 0.82
N TYR A 267 -11.66 11.02 0.66
CA TYR A 267 -12.14 9.68 0.98
C TYR A 267 -11.11 8.84 1.71
N VAL A 268 -11.58 8.01 2.63
CA VAL A 268 -10.86 6.80 3.04
C VAL A 268 -11.36 5.65 2.18
N SER A 269 -10.44 4.83 1.68
CA SER A 269 -10.76 3.61 0.93
C SER A 269 -10.36 2.38 1.73
N LEU A 270 -11.35 1.52 2.04
CA LEU A 270 -11.12 0.25 2.75
C LEU A 270 -10.70 -0.83 1.76
N SER A 271 -9.41 -1.13 1.74
CA SER A 271 -8.89 -2.18 0.86
C SER A 271 -9.28 -3.57 1.36
N LYS A 272 -9.32 -4.54 0.46
CA LYS A 272 -9.35 -5.97 0.78
C LYS A 272 -8.05 -6.38 1.48
N ALA A 273 -8.06 -7.49 2.20
CA ALA A 273 -6.83 -8.12 2.66
C ALA A 273 -5.94 -8.52 1.48
N LEU A 274 -4.82 -7.83 1.36
CA LEU A 274 -3.85 -8.01 0.28
C LEU A 274 -2.45 -8.19 0.87
N MET A 275 -1.68 -9.11 0.32
CA MET A 275 -0.30 -9.30 0.71
C MET A 275 0.52 -8.09 0.28
N THR A 276 1.09 -7.40 1.26
CA THR A 276 1.99 -6.26 1.07
C THR A 276 3.14 -6.37 2.07
N LYS A 277 4.20 -5.61 1.89
CA LYS A 277 5.29 -5.57 2.88
C LYS A 277 4.83 -5.13 4.27
N ALA A 278 3.82 -4.27 4.36
CA ALA A 278 3.26 -3.82 5.62
C ALA A 278 2.37 -4.89 6.28
N SER A 279 1.55 -5.60 5.51
CA SER A 279 0.59 -6.56 6.05
C SER A 279 1.22 -7.93 6.38
N ALA A 280 2.28 -8.33 5.68
CA ALA A 280 2.95 -9.62 5.90
C ALA A 280 3.57 -9.77 7.32
N VAL A 281 3.83 -8.67 8.01
CA VAL A 281 4.38 -8.68 9.38
C VAL A 281 3.31 -8.54 10.48
N ILE A 282 2.04 -8.39 10.09
CA ILE A 282 0.94 -8.23 11.04
C ILE A 282 0.53 -9.61 11.55
N PRO A 283 0.47 -9.84 12.87
CA PRO A 283 0.00 -11.10 13.45
C PRO A 283 -1.35 -11.53 12.86
N ILE A 284 -1.56 -12.83 12.75
CA ILE A 284 -2.82 -13.43 12.24
C ILE A 284 -3.06 -13.20 10.73
N PHE A 285 -2.68 -12.05 10.21
CA PHE A 285 -2.99 -11.61 8.85
C PHE A 285 -2.53 -12.59 7.75
N PRO A 286 -1.28 -13.14 7.75
CA PRO A 286 -0.84 -14.04 6.69
C PRO A 286 -1.71 -15.30 6.56
N LEU A 287 -2.16 -15.88 7.68
CA LEU A 287 -3.05 -17.04 7.66
C LEU A 287 -4.45 -16.66 7.18
N TYR A 288 -5.00 -15.55 7.70
CA TYR A 288 -6.29 -15.05 7.24
C TYR A 288 -6.29 -14.79 5.72
N ALA A 289 -5.25 -14.13 5.21
CA ALA A 289 -5.11 -13.85 3.79
C ALA A 289 -5.05 -15.13 2.95
N ALA A 290 -4.31 -16.15 3.39
CA ALA A 290 -4.21 -17.43 2.68
C ALA A 290 -5.55 -18.18 2.63
N LEU A 291 -6.34 -18.17 3.70
CA LEU A 291 -7.69 -18.74 3.73
C LEU A 291 -8.66 -17.97 2.84
N LEU A 292 -8.62 -16.65 2.92
CA LEU A 292 -9.43 -15.74 2.09
C LEU A 292 -9.13 -15.96 0.60
N TYR A 293 -7.86 -16.06 0.23
CA TYR A 293 -7.45 -16.24 -1.18
C TYR A 293 -8.02 -17.53 -1.76
N LYS A 294 -7.97 -18.63 -1.00
CA LYS A 294 -8.59 -19.89 -1.41
C LYS A 294 -10.07 -19.70 -1.74
N VAL A 295 -10.84 -19.17 -0.79
CA VAL A 295 -12.29 -18.97 -0.95
C VAL A 295 -12.61 -18.04 -2.12
N MET A 296 -11.89 -16.91 -2.23
CA MET A 296 -12.13 -15.95 -3.30
C MET A 296 -11.72 -16.48 -4.67
N LYS A 297 -10.65 -17.29 -4.78
CA LYS A 297 -10.25 -17.96 -6.02
C LYS A 297 -11.27 -19.00 -6.45
N GLU A 298 -11.77 -19.82 -5.53
CA GLU A 298 -12.83 -20.81 -5.79
C GLU A 298 -14.13 -20.15 -6.27
N LYS A 299 -14.43 -18.94 -5.80
CA LYS A 299 -15.60 -18.15 -6.24
C LYS A 299 -15.31 -17.29 -7.49
N GLY A 300 -14.11 -17.28 -8.02
CA GLY A 300 -13.74 -16.49 -9.21
C GLY A 300 -13.75 -14.96 -8.97
N ILE A 301 -13.58 -14.50 -7.72
CA ILE A 301 -13.60 -13.07 -7.34
C ILE A 301 -12.31 -12.62 -6.62
N HIS A 302 -11.25 -13.40 -6.72
CA HIS A 302 -9.97 -12.99 -6.15
C HIS A 302 -9.37 -11.83 -6.94
N GLU A 303 -8.85 -10.85 -6.22
CA GLU A 303 -8.12 -9.71 -6.74
C GLU A 303 -6.78 -9.61 -6.02
N GLY A 304 -5.70 -9.40 -6.76
CA GLY A 304 -4.44 -8.90 -6.23
C GLY A 304 -4.46 -7.38 -6.08
N THR A 305 -3.30 -6.81 -5.79
CA THR A 305 -3.20 -5.37 -5.49
C THR A 305 -3.53 -4.51 -6.71
N ILE A 306 -3.06 -4.89 -7.90
CA ILE A 306 -3.28 -4.10 -9.11
C ILE A 306 -4.75 -4.15 -9.57
N GLU A 307 -5.36 -5.32 -9.54
CA GLU A 307 -6.76 -5.52 -9.92
C GLU A 307 -7.68 -4.69 -9.02
N GLN A 308 -7.46 -4.76 -7.70
CA GLN A 308 -8.29 -3.99 -6.78
C GLN A 308 -8.11 -2.49 -6.93
N LYS A 309 -6.87 -1.99 -7.08
CA LYS A 309 -6.66 -0.54 -7.23
C LYS A 309 -7.17 -0.02 -8.57
N HIS A 310 -7.04 -0.81 -9.61
CA HIS A 310 -7.65 -0.47 -10.91
C HIS A 310 -9.18 -0.41 -10.80
N ARG A 311 -9.82 -1.39 -10.17
CA ARG A 311 -11.28 -1.40 -9.93
C ARG A 311 -11.74 -0.24 -9.03
N LEU A 312 -10.99 0.08 -7.97
CA LEU A 312 -11.26 1.25 -7.14
C LEU A 312 -11.31 2.54 -7.97
N LEU A 313 -10.32 2.74 -8.82
CA LEU A 313 -10.23 3.96 -9.63
C LEU A 313 -11.30 4.02 -10.71
N THR A 314 -11.51 2.92 -11.44
CA THR A 314 -12.43 2.88 -12.59
C THR A 314 -13.90 2.85 -12.19
N GLN A 315 -14.24 2.24 -11.05
CA GLN A 315 -15.63 2.07 -10.65
C GLN A 315 -16.08 3.01 -9.53
N MET A 316 -15.18 3.41 -8.62
CA MET A 316 -15.56 4.13 -7.40
C MET A 316 -15.09 5.58 -7.37
N VAL A 317 -13.82 5.86 -7.70
CA VAL A 317 -13.29 7.25 -7.62
C VAL A 317 -13.66 8.06 -8.85
N TYR A 318 -13.60 7.43 -10.03
CA TYR A 318 -13.91 8.05 -11.34
C TYR A 318 -15.03 7.33 -12.09
N GLY A 319 -15.63 6.32 -11.49
CA GLY A 319 -16.78 5.62 -12.04
C GLY A 319 -18.12 6.22 -11.61
N ASN A 320 -19.20 5.67 -12.18
CA ASN A 320 -20.56 6.18 -11.97
C ASN A 320 -21.31 5.49 -10.84
N ASN A 321 -20.73 4.43 -10.24
CA ASN A 321 -21.39 3.62 -9.20
C ASN A 321 -20.45 3.34 -8.03
N PRO A 322 -20.04 4.37 -7.25
CA PRO A 322 -19.19 4.16 -6.10
C PRO A 322 -19.93 3.37 -5.02
N VAL A 323 -19.28 2.34 -4.47
CA VAL A 323 -19.76 1.67 -3.26
C VAL A 323 -19.19 2.43 -2.07
N ILE A 324 -20.08 3.16 -1.39
CA ILE A 324 -19.74 4.01 -0.23
C ILE A 324 -20.62 3.57 0.94
N ASP A 325 -20.03 3.45 2.13
CA ASP A 325 -20.78 3.14 3.36
C ASP A 325 -21.31 4.40 4.08
N GLU A 326 -22.00 4.18 5.21
CA GLU A 326 -22.61 5.26 6.00
C GLU A 326 -21.59 6.24 6.59
N GLU A 327 -20.34 5.79 6.80
CA GLU A 327 -19.21 6.61 7.24
C GLU A 327 -18.42 7.23 6.07
N ARG A 328 -19.01 7.26 4.87
CA ARG A 328 -18.42 7.85 3.65
C ARG A 328 -17.10 7.22 3.20
N ARG A 329 -16.84 5.95 3.52
CA ARG A 329 -15.65 5.23 3.06
C ARG A 329 -15.95 4.50 1.76
N LEU A 330 -15.04 4.56 0.81
CA LEU A 330 -15.07 3.73 -0.40
C LEU A 330 -14.81 2.27 -0.03
N ARG A 331 -15.62 1.35 -0.56
CA ARG A 331 -15.68 -0.06 -0.17
C ARG A 331 -15.18 -1.02 -1.25
N PRO A 332 -13.92 -0.91 -1.74
CA PRO A 332 -13.37 -1.95 -2.62
C PRO A 332 -13.14 -3.31 -1.92
N ASP A 333 -13.28 -3.38 -0.60
CA ASP A 333 -13.33 -4.61 0.19
C ASP A 333 -14.68 -5.37 0.09
N ASN A 334 -15.65 -4.85 -0.63
CA ASN A 334 -17.00 -5.39 -0.71
C ASN A 334 -17.06 -6.87 -1.16
N TRP A 335 -16.09 -7.34 -1.93
CA TRP A 335 -16.01 -8.75 -2.34
C TRP A 335 -15.46 -9.66 -1.22
N GLU A 336 -14.46 -9.19 -0.46
CA GLU A 336 -14.00 -9.86 0.75
C GLU A 336 -15.13 -9.97 1.79
N MET A 337 -15.88 -8.86 1.97
CA MET A 337 -16.89 -8.75 3.02
C MET A 337 -18.25 -9.37 2.67
N ARG A 338 -18.37 -10.08 1.57
CA ARG A 338 -19.58 -10.86 1.24
C ARG A 338 -19.83 -11.91 2.34
N GLU A 339 -21.08 -12.07 2.74
CA GLU A 339 -21.49 -13.01 3.77
C GLU A 339 -21.07 -14.45 3.44
N ASP A 340 -21.25 -14.87 2.18
CA ASP A 340 -20.86 -16.22 1.73
C ASP A 340 -19.34 -16.44 1.73
N VAL A 341 -18.55 -15.38 1.47
CA VAL A 341 -17.08 -15.45 1.56
C VAL A 341 -16.65 -15.56 3.01
N GLN A 342 -17.16 -14.71 3.88
CA GLN A 342 -16.76 -14.71 5.29
C GLN A 342 -17.19 -15.97 6.03
N ALA A 343 -18.39 -16.50 5.75
CA ALA A 343 -18.85 -17.76 6.34
C ALA A 343 -17.93 -18.96 5.99
N GLU A 344 -17.46 -19.03 4.75
CA GLU A 344 -16.53 -20.08 4.33
C GLU A 344 -15.12 -19.88 4.93
N VAL A 345 -14.63 -18.63 5.00
CA VAL A 345 -13.34 -18.32 5.64
C VAL A 345 -13.39 -18.66 7.14
N GLU A 346 -14.46 -18.30 7.85
CA GLU A 346 -14.65 -18.66 9.27
C GLU A 346 -14.67 -20.19 9.46
N ALA A 347 -15.37 -20.91 8.58
CA ALA A 347 -15.41 -22.38 8.64
C ALA A 347 -14.04 -23.04 8.39
N LEU A 348 -13.19 -22.43 7.55
CA LEU A 348 -11.81 -22.88 7.35
C LEU A 348 -10.92 -22.50 8.53
N TRP A 349 -11.12 -21.28 9.09
CA TRP A 349 -10.40 -20.80 10.27
C TRP A 349 -10.56 -21.73 11.48
N ASP A 350 -11.76 -22.26 11.70
CA ASP A 350 -12.06 -23.20 12.79
C ASP A 350 -11.43 -24.60 12.58
N LYS A 351 -11.05 -24.94 11.35
CA LYS A 351 -10.49 -26.24 10.98
C LYS A 351 -8.98 -26.23 10.76
N VAL A 352 -8.39 -25.04 10.61
CA VAL A 352 -6.97 -24.94 10.28
C VAL A 352 -6.09 -25.37 11.45
N THR A 353 -5.08 -26.17 11.14
CA THR A 353 -4.09 -26.69 12.10
C THR A 353 -2.69 -26.57 11.50
N PRO A 354 -1.62 -26.67 12.31
CA PRO A 354 -0.26 -26.72 11.79
C PRO A 354 0.01 -27.83 10.78
N ASP A 355 -0.75 -28.92 10.84
CA ASP A 355 -0.56 -30.06 9.93
C ASP A 355 -1.28 -29.90 8.59
N ASN A 356 -2.37 -29.12 8.54
CA ASN A 356 -3.21 -29.03 7.34
C ASN A 356 -3.26 -27.64 6.68
N PHE A 357 -2.64 -26.61 7.25
CA PHE A 357 -2.80 -25.22 6.76
C PHE A 357 -2.39 -25.04 5.29
N LYS A 358 -1.38 -25.77 4.80
CA LYS A 358 -0.96 -25.72 3.40
C LYS A 358 -1.99 -26.33 2.44
N GLU A 359 -2.81 -27.25 2.92
CA GLU A 359 -3.82 -27.96 2.12
C GLU A 359 -5.15 -27.19 2.07
N ILE A 360 -5.61 -26.71 3.25
CA ILE A 360 -6.93 -26.06 3.36
C ILE A 360 -6.92 -24.56 3.10
N SER A 361 -5.75 -23.95 2.84
CA SER A 361 -5.60 -22.55 2.45
C SER A 361 -4.92 -22.44 1.09
N ASP A 362 -4.86 -21.22 0.55
CA ASP A 362 -4.01 -20.89 -0.59
C ASP A 362 -2.62 -20.42 -0.12
N TYR A 363 -1.96 -21.27 0.68
CA TYR A 363 -0.62 -20.98 1.19
C TYR A 363 0.37 -20.71 0.05
N ALA A 364 0.30 -21.52 -1.02
CA ALA A 364 1.22 -21.39 -2.15
C ALA A 364 1.08 -20.01 -2.82
N GLY A 365 -0.15 -19.58 -3.12
CA GLY A 365 -0.40 -18.26 -3.72
C GLY A 365 -0.04 -17.10 -2.78
N ALA A 366 -0.35 -17.21 -1.50
CA ALA A 366 0.03 -16.17 -0.52
C ALA A 366 1.56 -16.05 -0.38
N ARG A 367 2.29 -17.18 -0.42
CA ARG A 367 3.75 -17.20 -0.41
C ARG A 367 4.33 -16.63 -1.69
N GLU A 368 3.78 -17.01 -2.83
CA GLU A 368 4.19 -16.46 -4.14
C GLU A 368 4.05 -14.94 -4.17
N GLU A 369 2.88 -14.40 -3.80
CA GLU A 369 2.69 -12.95 -3.70
C GLU A 369 3.71 -12.29 -2.77
N PHE A 370 3.95 -12.89 -1.58
CA PHE A 370 4.96 -12.38 -0.65
C PHE A 370 6.38 -12.36 -1.26
N MET A 371 6.77 -13.39 -2.00
CA MET A 371 8.07 -13.46 -2.66
C MET A 371 8.17 -12.44 -3.81
N GLN A 372 7.10 -12.28 -4.60
CA GLN A 372 7.04 -11.35 -5.73
C GLN A 372 7.14 -9.89 -5.29
N LEU A 373 6.66 -9.51 -4.10
CA LEU A 373 6.87 -8.17 -3.52
C LEU A 373 8.35 -7.78 -3.39
N ASN A 374 9.24 -8.77 -3.38
CA ASN A 374 10.68 -8.61 -3.24
C ASN A 374 11.45 -9.01 -4.50
N GLY A 375 10.72 -9.22 -5.60
CA GLY A 375 11.27 -9.55 -6.91
C GLY A 375 11.71 -11.01 -7.06
N PHE A 376 11.18 -11.92 -6.26
CA PHE A 376 11.44 -13.36 -6.38
C PHE A 376 10.20 -14.12 -6.86
N ASP A 377 10.39 -15.40 -7.22
CA ASP A 377 9.33 -16.32 -7.60
C ASP A 377 8.63 -15.97 -8.93
N PHE A 378 9.39 -15.45 -9.90
CA PHE A 378 8.95 -15.26 -11.27
C PHE A 378 9.58 -16.34 -12.16
N ASP A 379 8.76 -17.04 -12.92
CA ASP A 379 9.13 -18.15 -13.78
C ASP A 379 10.05 -17.78 -14.94
N ASN A 380 10.04 -16.51 -15.35
CA ASN A 380 10.85 -15.97 -16.45
C ASN A 380 12.09 -15.19 -15.98
N VAL A 381 12.45 -15.27 -14.70
CA VAL A 381 13.64 -14.64 -14.13
C VAL A 381 14.65 -15.69 -13.70
N ASP A 382 15.87 -15.60 -14.25
CA ASP A 382 16.98 -16.47 -13.86
C ASP A 382 17.63 -15.96 -12.57
N TYR A 383 17.34 -16.62 -11.46
CA TYR A 383 17.88 -16.29 -10.14
C TYR A 383 19.27 -16.89 -9.87
N ASP A 384 19.82 -17.66 -10.79
CA ASP A 384 21.20 -18.16 -10.74
C ASP A 384 22.17 -17.27 -11.53
N ALA A 385 21.63 -16.36 -12.34
CA ALA A 385 22.42 -15.40 -13.09
C ALA A 385 23.16 -14.40 -12.19
N ASP A 386 24.34 -13.99 -12.64
CA ASP A 386 25.12 -12.95 -11.97
C ASP A 386 24.51 -11.56 -12.21
N VAL A 387 24.29 -10.82 -11.13
CA VAL A 387 23.78 -9.45 -11.16
C VAL A 387 24.93 -8.47 -10.93
N ASP A 388 25.16 -7.58 -11.90
CA ASP A 388 26.18 -6.53 -11.80
C ASP A 388 25.66 -5.35 -10.97
N LEU A 389 26.03 -5.33 -9.68
CA LEU A 389 25.61 -4.25 -8.78
C LEU A 389 26.30 -2.92 -9.09
N GLU A 390 27.47 -2.89 -9.73
CA GLU A 390 28.17 -1.65 -10.07
C GLU A 390 27.43 -0.93 -11.20
N GLU A 391 26.98 -1.67 -12.20
CA GLU A 391 26.15 -1.12 -13.28
C GLU A 391 24.78 -0.68 -12.73
N LEU A 392 24.15 -1.50 -11.89
CA LEU A 392 22.85 -1.16 -11.28
C LEU A 392 22.92 0.07 -10.36
N ALA A 393 24.03 0.32 -9.69
CA ALA A 393 24.20 1.50 -8.82
C ALA A 393 24.15 2.84 -9.58
N LYS A 394 24.36 2.82 -10.90
CA LYS A 394 24.26 4.01 -11.76
C LYS A 394 22.79 4.42 -12.02
N LEU A 395 21.86 3.49 -11.87
CA LEU A 395 20.44 3.75 -12.10
C LEU A 395 19.83 4.51 -10.92
N LYS A 396 19.03 5.52 -11.24
CA LYS A 396 18.30 6.35 -10.25
C LYS A 396 16.83 6.38 -10.59
N PRO A 397 15.95 6.38 -9.55
CA PRO A 397 14.51 6.47 -9.75
C PRO A 397 14.04 7.86 -10.19
#